data_4aa2f8fde896663709de48120b0e26ee
#
_entry.id   4aa2f8fde896663709de48120b0e26ee
#
_cell.length_a   1.000
_cell.length_b   1.000
_cell.length_c   1.000
_cell.angle_alpha   90.00
_cell.angle_beta   90.00
_cell.angle_gamma   90.00
#
_symmetry.space_group_name_H-M   'P 1'
#
loop_
_entity.id
_entity.type
_entity.pdbx_description
1 polymer ?
#
loop_
_entity_poly.entity_id
_entity_poly.type
_entity_poly.pdbx_seq_one_letter_code
_entity_poly.pdbx_strand_id
1 'polypeptide(L)'
;VALYTINGQQIHVVEEGQPNRQVALLIHGWSSSWYAMSPLLGLVSQRFRAISVDLPGYGKSPPLPERTTIPAYADLLADFIEKVTDGPVVLIGHSMGGMTGLTLALRYPVLVERMVLIGPTISGRLSQPINLVLSPITLLERFGLGSLIVSGAERLMVGITDRLMRPVSFAERTGIAEQDYMRLRADARRPGQGRTRAECFFAMRENDLRGRLHQVETPSLVLWGAEDNTVPLRDAGVVADEWPEADLRIIPKAGHWPHFEAPSITRRQIASFLGLPLFSSELNTPVGDEELTRVREVAQFLAHSDVGNDLNVAQRTRLAAQCRQHVHPPYTHIVSANEAGNELYIVQAGTVEVWSDPENPGRIPKNPRCVATLRPGQITGELAMLDEGLRSADLIAGPEGATVLALGRDRLLALCEDDAILGTRLLWNVAVAMSQRVRFILWQLQRASQKQSTQLTSG
;
A
#
# COMPACT_ATOMS: atom_id res chain seq x y z
N VAL A 1 -13.06 13.10 -18.00
CA VAL A 1 -12.66 14.48 -17.58
C VAL A 1 -13.88 15.35 -17.70
N ALA A 2 -14.31 15.99 -16.64
CA ALA A 2 -15.49 16.84 -16.60
C ALA A 2 -15.21 18.17 -15.86
N LEU A 3 -16.08 19.13 -16.05
CA LEU A 3 -16.08 20.41 -15.35
C LEU A 3 -17.46 20.59 -14.70
N TYR A 4 -17.49 20.69 -13.39
CA TYR A 4 -18.71 20.95 -12.63
C TYR A 4 -18.75 22.39 -12.17
N THR A 5 -19.94 22.97 -12.14
CA THR A 5 -20.16 24.32 -11.54
C THR A 5 -20.99 24.15 -10.28
N ILE A 6 -20.41 24.53 -9.14
CA ILE A 6 -21.00 24.45 -7.81
C ILE A 6 -21.05 25.87 -7.25
N ASN A 7 -22.22 26.42 -7.03
CA ASN A 7 -22.44 27.80 -6.53
C ASN A 7 -21.61 28.85 -7.28
N GLY A 8 -21.47 28.70 -8.60
CA GLY A 8 -20.66 29.59 -9.45
C GLY A 8 -19.16 29.25 -9.52
N GLN A 9 -18.66 28.36 -8.64
CA GLN A 9 -17.28 27.89 -8.67
C GLN A 9 -17.13 26.70 -9.63
N GLN A 10 -16.19 26.78 -10.55
CA GLN A 10 -15.85 25.65 -11.42
C GLN A 10 -14.88 24.68 -10.74
N ILE A 11 -15.17 23.39 -10.81
CA ILE A 11 -14.34 22.30 -10.33
C ILE A 11 -14.04 21.35 -11.46
N HIS A 12 -12.78 21.21 -11.82
CA HIS A 12 -12.30 20.22 -12.76
C HIS A 12 -12.15 18.87 -12.08
N VAL A 13 -12.58 17.80 -12.75
CA VAL A 13 -12.51 16.44 -12.22
C VAL A 13 -12.07 15.46 -13.30
N VAL A 14 -11.47 14.36 -12.85
CA VAL A 14 -11.23 13.15 -13.64
C VAL A 14 -12.03 12.02 -13.02
N GLU A 15 -12.85 11.38 -13.85
CA GLU A 15 -13.76 10.32 -13.42
C GLU A 15 -13.42 9.02 -14.13
N GLU A 16 -13.50 7.92 -13.37
CA GLU A 16 -13.40 6.55 -13.85
C GLU A 16 -14.48 5.68 -13.19
N GLY A 17 -14.86 4.59 -13.84
CA GLY A 17 -15.88 3.66 -13.36
C GLY A 17 -17.27 3.93 -13.92
N GLN A 18 -18.26 3.17 -13.47
CA GLN A 18 -19.63 3.23 -13.98
C GLN A 18 -20.41 4.37 -13.30
N PRO A 19 -21.16 5.18 -14.06
CA PRO A 19 -21.86 6.38 -13.53
C PRO A 19 -22.90 6.10 -12.43
N ASN A 20 -23.50 4.92 -12.43
CA ASN A 20 -24.56 4.51 -11.49
C ASN A 20 -24.03 3.86 -10.20
N ARG A 21 -22.72 3.80 -10.01
CA ARG A 21 -22.12 3.27 -8.78
C ARG A 21 -22.01 4.35 -7.73
N GLN A 22 -21.89 3.91 -6.46
CA GLN A 22 -21.58 4.80 -5.36
C GLN A 22 -20.32 5.62 -5.66
N VAL A 23 -20.34 6.89 -5.29
CA VAL A 23 -19.22 7.79 -5.54
C VAL A 23 -18.09 7.57 -4.55
N ALA A 24 -16.87 7.48 -5.07
CA ALA A 24 -15.65 7.64 -4.29
C ALA A 24 -14.98 8.94 -4.70
N LEU A 25 -14.87 9.88 -3.76
CA LEU A 25 -14.28 11.20 -3.95
C LEU A 25 -12.82 11.19 -3.54
N LEU A 26 -11.90 11.46 -4.47
CA LEU A 26 -10.46 11.50 -4.26
C LEU A 26 -9.97 12.94 -4.21
N ILE A 27 -9.29 13.32 -3.11
CA ILE A 27 -8.86 14.69 -2.81
C ILE A 27 -7.34 14.74 -2.66
N HIS A 28 -6.69 15.52 -3.54
CA HIS A 28 -5.24 15.69 -3.54
C HIS A 28 -4.72 16.60 -2.41
N GLY A 29 -3.41 16.54 -2.18
CA GLY A 29 -2.71 17.36 -1.21
C GLY A 29 -2.36 18.78 -1.69
N TRP A 30 -1.67 19.52 -0.81
CA TRP A 30 -1.19 20.87 -1.06
C TRP A 30 -0.23 20.90 -2.28
N SER A 31 -0.37 21.94 -3.11
CA SER A 31 0.48 22.18 -4.28
C SER A 31 0.47 21.03 -5.30
N SER A 32 -0.67 20.41 -5.53
CA SER A 32 -0.82 19.24 -6.40
C SER A 32 -2.05 19.36 -7.31
N SER A 33 -2.52 18.27 -7.87
CA SER A 33 -3.71 18.16 -8.72
C SER A 33 -4.36 16.78 -8.56
N TRP A 34 -5.46 16.52 -9.29
CA TRP A 34 -6.08 15.20 -9.37
C TRP A 34 -5.09 14.06 -9.65
N TYR A 35 -3.98 14.36 -10.35
CA TYR A 35 -2.98 13.37 -10.72
C TYR A 35 -2.27 12.73 -9.51
N ALA A 36 -2.20 13.44 -8.40
CA ALA A 36 -1.70 12.88 -7.15
C ALA A 36 -2.47 11.64 -6.67
N MET A 37 -3.72 11.50 -7.10
CA MET A 37 -4.56 10.36 -6.76
C MET A 37 -4.65 9.31 -7.88
N SER A 38 -3.97 9.53 -9.01
CA SER A 38 -4.05 8.67 -10.20
C SER A 38 -3.70 7.20 -9.96
N PRO A 39 -2.73 6.83 -9.07
CA PRO A 39 -2.43 5.41 -8.83
C PRO A 39 -3.60 4.62 -8.22
N LEU A 40 -4.58 5.34 -7.65
CA LEU A 40 -5.73 4.73 -6.99
C LEU A 40 -6.99 4.70 -7.87
N LEU A 41 -7.07 5.52 -8.91
CA LEU A 41 -8.27 5.62 -9.75
C LEU A 41 -8.69 4.26 -10.33
N GLY A 42 -7.78 3.55 -11.01
CA GLY A 42 -8.07 2.25 -11.61
C GLY A 42 -8.44 1.16 -10.57
N LEU A 43 -7.93 1.23 -9.35
CA LEU A 43 -8.33 0.33 -8.27
C LEU A 43 -9.75 0.65 -7.79
N VAL A 44 -10.02 1.91 -7.48
CA VAL A 44 -11.28 2.37 -6.89
C VAL A 44 -12.43 2.25 -7.89
N SER A 45 -12.16 2.50 -9.19
CA SER A 45 -13.16 2.43 -10.26
C SER A 45 -13.70 1.02 -10.52
N GLN A 46 -13.05 -0.03 -10.01
CA GLN A 46 -13.56 -1.40 -10.10
C GLN A 46 -14.93 -1.57 -9.42
N ARG A 47 -15.19 -0.81 -8.36
CA ARG A 47 -16.45 -0.91 -7.60
C ARG A 47 -17.22 0.41 -7.50
N PHE A 48 -16.53 1.54 -7.52
CA PHE A 48 -17.08 2.88 -7.32
C PHE A 48 -17.06 3.69 -8.60
N ARG A 49 -17.84 4.76 -8.65
CA ARG A 49 -17.61 5.89 -9.55
C ARG A 49 -16.53 6.76 -8.89
N ALA A 50 -15.29 6.57 -9.30
CA ALA A 50 -14.14 7.28 -8.75
C ALA A 50 -14.03 8.68 -9.36
N ILE A 51 -14.11 9.71 -8.53
CA ILE A 51 -14.03 11.13 -8.95
C ILE A 51 -12.83 11.75 -8.25
N SER A 52 -11.77 12.08 -9.00
CA SER A 52 -10.63 12.82 -8.51
C SER A 52 -10.76 14.28 -8.88
N VAL A 53 -10.81 15.16 -7.87
CA VAL A 53 -11.03 16.60 -8.06
C VAL A 53 -9.72 17.38 -8.13
N ASP A 54 -9.71 18.47 -8.89
CA ASP A 54 -8.76 19.56 -8.67
C ASP A 54 -9.40 20.55 -7.70
N LEU A 55 -8.84 20.70 -6.50
CA LEU A 55 -9.29 21.71 -5.55
C LEU A 55 -9.15 23.12 -6.13
N PRO A 56 -10.06 24.07 -5.81
CA PRO A 56 -9.98 25.43 -6.34
C PRO A 56 -8.62 26.08 -6.17
N GLY A 57 -8.09 26.65 -7.24
CA GLY A 57 -6.77 27.25 -7.33
C GLY A 57 -5.64 26.26 -7.65
N TYR A 58 -5.97 24.98 -7.82
CA TYR A 58 -5.03 23.94 -8.26
C TYR A 58 -5.50 23.27 -9.56
N GLY A 59 -4.56 22.62 -10.23
CA GLY A 59 -4.85 21.92 -11.47
C GLY A 59 -5.52 22.83 -12.52
N LYS A 60 -6.72 22.48 -12.95
CA LYS A 60 -7.52 23.26 -13.90
C LYS A 60 -8.71 24.00 -13.25
N SER A 61 -8.87 23.88 -11.92
CA SER A 61 -9.90 24.59 -11.18
C SER A 61 -9.47 26.02 -10.89
N PRO A 62 -10.27 27.05 -11.22
CA PRO A 62 -9.95 28.42 -10.88
C PRO A 62 -9.95 28.63 -9.36
N PRO A 63 -9.18 29.59 -8.82
CA PRO A 63 -9.14 29.88 -7.39
C PRO A 63 -10.51 30.35 -6.86
N LEU A 64 -10.73 30.16 -5.55
CA LEU A 64 -11.88 30.75 -4.89
C LEU A 64 -11.84 32.29 -5.01
N PRO A 65 -13.01 32.95 -5.15
CA PRO A 65 -13.07 34.41 -5.15
C PRO A 65 -12.61 34.99 -3.80
N GLU A 66 -12.92 34.30 -2.72
CA GLU A 66 -12.53 34.66 -1.37
C GLU A 66 -11.23 33.98 -0.94
N ARG A 67 -10.75 34.29 0.29
CA ARG A 67 -9.58 33.65 0.89
C ARG A 67 -9.83 32.16 1.05
N THR A 68 -8.90 31.35 0.57
CA THR A 68 -8.95 29.89 0.73
C THR A 68 -8.74 29.48 2.18
N THR A 69 -9.66 28.68 2.71
CA THR A 69 -9.55 28.01 4.02
C THR A 69 -9.91 26.53 3.89
N ILE A 70 -9.47 25.69 4.83
CA ILE A 70 -9.82 24.26 4.82
C ILE A 70 -11.34 24.05 5.01
N PRO A 71 -12.02 24.78 5.93
CA PRO A 71 -13.48 24.71 5.99
C PRO A 71 -14.19 25.13 4.71
N ALA A 72 -13.72 26.17 3.98
CA ALA A 72 -14.31 26.56 2.71
C ALA A 72 -14.19 25.47 1.65
N TYR A 73 -13.05 24.74 1.60
CA TYR A 73 -12.93 23.56 0.74
C TYR A 73 -13.88 22.44 1.17
N ALA A 74 -14.03 22.18 2.47
CA ALA A 74 -14.94 21.18 2.98
C ALA A 74 -16.40 21.50 2.62
N ASP A 75 -16.81 22.77 2.79
CA ASP A 75 -18.16 23.23 2.46
C ASP A 75 -18.44 23.09 0.95
N LEU A 76 -17.51 23.54 0.11
CA LEU A 76 -17.65 23.40 -1.35
C LEU A 76 -17.71 21.93 -1.80
N LEU A 77 -16.93 21.05 -1.15
CA LEU A 77 -16.98 19.62 -1.45
C LEU A 77 -18.25 18.96 -0.95
N ALA A 78 -18.87 19.44 0.13
CA ALA A 78 -20.19 19.00 0.56
C ALA A 78 -21.24 19.32 -0.50
N ASP A 79 -21.29 20.56 -0.99
CA ASP A 79 -22.18 20.98 -2.09
C ASP A 79 -21.88 20.19 -3.39
N PHE A 80 -20.60 19.87 -3.63
CA PHE A 80 -20.22 19.02 -4.77
C PHE A 80 -20.76 17.60 -4.63
N ILE A 81 -20.67 16.99 -3.44
CA ILE A 81 -21.19 15.64 -3.18
C ILE A 81 -22.70 15.63 -3.43
N GLU A 82 -23.45 16.56 -2.86
CA GLU A 82 -24.91 16.69 -3.05
C GLU A 82 -25.30 16.88 -4.53
N LYS A 83 -24.41 17.48 -5.34
CA LYS A 83 -24.62 17.66 -6.79
C LYS A 83 -24.42 16.38 -7.60
N VAL A 84 -23.48 15.50 -7.18
CA VAL A 84 -23.06 14.34 -7.98
C VAL A 84 -23.69 13.01 -7.54
N THR A 85 -24.29 12.98 -6.35
CA THR A 85 -24.94 11.77 -5.78
C THR A 85 -25.97 12.14 -4.71
N ASP A 86 -27.00 11.31 -4.58
CA ASP A 86 -28.01 11.41 -3.51
C ASP A 86 -27.62 10.65 -2.23
N GLY A 87 -26.51 9.93 -2.23
CA GLY A 87 -26.04 9.11 -1.10
C GLY A 87 -24.66 9.50 -0.60
N PRO A 88 -24.24 8.94 0.54
CA PRO A 88 -22.93 9.19 1.09
C PRO A 88 -21.82 8.64 0.21
N VAL A 89 -20.67 9.29 0.26
CA VAL A 89 -19.49 8.94 -0.53
C VAL A 89 -18.45 8.18 0.29
N VAL A 90 -17.61 7.40 -0.42
CA VAL A 90 -16.30 7.00 0.10
C VAL A 90 -15.33 8.15 -0.19
N LEU A 91 -14.61 8.61 0.84
CA LEU A 91 -13.67 9.72 0.71
C LEU A 91 -12.24 9.19 0.79
N ILE A 92 -11.39 9.58 -0.17
CA ILE A 92 -9.96 9.22 -0.19
C ILE A 92 -9.15 10.50 -0.27
N GLY A 93 -8.42 10.85 0.81
CA GLY A 93 -7.69 12.11 0.91
C GLY A 93 -6.21 11.93 1.17
N HIS A 94 -5.37 12.67 0.43
CA HIS A 94 -3.93 12.71 0.65
C HIS A 94 -3.50 14.03 1.28
N SER A 95 -2.70 13.98 2.37
CA SER A 95 -2.07 15.16 2.97
C SER A 95 -3.09 16.25 3.37
N MET A 96 -3.03 17.45 2.79
CA MET A 96 -4.05 18.51 2.94
C MET A 96 -5.44 18.03 2.52
N GLY A 97 -5.54 17.18 1.47
CA GLY A 97 -6.81 16.58 1.07
C GLY A 97 -7.38 15.65 2.15
N GLY A 98 -6.52 14.99 2.91
CA GLY A 98 -6.91 14.22 4.10
C GLY A 98 -7.44 15.11 5.23
N MET A 99 -6.80 16.25 5.51
CA MET A 99 -7.31 17.25 6.46
C MET A 99 -8.66 17.81 5.99
N THR A 100 -8.80 18.11 4.71
CA THR A 100 -10.06 18.60 4.13
C THR A 100 -11.17 17.56 4.29
N GLY A 101 -10.86 16.30 4.01
CA GLY A 101 -11.80 15.18 4.18
C GLY A 101 -12.23 14.97 5.63
N LEU A 102 -11.30 15.02 6.58
CA LEU A 102 -11.61 15.00 8.02
C LEU A 102 -12.51 16.16 8.43
N THR A 103 -12.20 17.36 7.94
CA THR A 103 -13.01 18.55 8.22
C THR A 103 -14.42 18.41 7.64
N LEU A 104 -14.54 17.83 6.44
CA LEU A 104 -15.84 17.55 5.82
C LEU A 104 -16.62 16.52 6.65
N ALA A 105 -16.01 15.40 7.05
CA ALA A 105 -16.66 14.39 7.87
C ALA A 105 -17.11 14.92 9.25
N LEU A 106 -16.33 15.80 9.88
CA LEU A 106 -16.70 16.45 11.13
C LEU A 106 -17.86 17.45 10.99
N ARG A 107 -17.99 18.10 9.84
CA ARG A 107 -19.05 19.11 9.59
C ARG A 107 -20.31 18.48 8.99
N TYR A 108 -20.15 17.47 8.15
CA TYR A 108 -21.19 16.81 7.36
C TYR A 108 -21.08 15.31 7.45
N PRO A 109 -21.22 14.70 8.64
CA PRO A 109 -20.96 13.26 8.84
C PRO A 109 -21.86 12.38 7.99
N VAL A 110 -23.06 12.81 7.67
CA VAL A 110 -24.02 12.04 6.83
C VAL A 110 -23.59 11.91 5.38
N LEU A 111 -22.67 12.76 4.90
CA LEU A 111 -22.19 12.71 3.52
C LEU A 111 -21.03 11.75 3.32
N VAL A 112 -20.43 11.22 4.38
CA VAL A 112 -19.22 10.37 4.28
C VAL A 112 -19.46 9.01 4.95
N GLU A 113 -19.51 7.96 4.14
CA GLU A 113 -19.71 6.59 4.64
C GLU A 113 -18.42 6.00 5.21
N ARG A 114 -17.31 6.18 4.52
CA ARG A 114 -15.96 5.67 4.89
C ARG A 114 -14.89 6.62 4.43
N MET A 115 -13.75 6.61 5.13
CA MET A 115 -12.59 7.41 4.72
C MET A 115 -11.34 6.56 4.57
N VAL A 116 -10.53 6.90 3.57
CA VAL A 116 -9.12 6.47 3.44
C VAL A 116 -8.26 7.72 3.44
N LEU A 117 -7.39 7.83 4.41
CA LEU A 117 -6.52 9.00 4.58
C LEU A 117 -5.06 8.58 4.42
N ILE A 118 -4.33 9.26 3.56
CA ILE A 118 -2.93 8.95 3.24
C ILE A 118 -2.07 10.13 3.71
N GLY A 119 -1.26 9.92 4.75
CA GLY A 119 -0.43 10.96 5.36
C GLY A 119 -1.19 12.26 5.66
N PRO A 120 -2.38 12.21 6.31
CA PRO A 120 -3.18 13.41 6.50
C PRO A 120 -2.47 14.42 7.39
N THR A 121 -2.56 15.69 7.05
CA THR A 121 -2.07 16.76 7.93
C THR A 121 -3.07 16.95 9.08
N ILE A 122 -2.69 16.62 10.31
CA ILE A 122 -3.56 16.74 11.50
C ILE A 122 -3.34 18.07 12.22
N SER A 123 -2.09 18.37 12.58
CA SER A 123 -1.72 19.61 13.27
C SER A 123 -1.64 20.84 12.36
N GLY A 124 -1.76 20.63 11.05
CA GLY A 124 -1.54 21.70 10.05
C GLY A 124 -0.08 22.13 9.93
N ARG A 125 0.85 21.45 10.59
CA ARG A 125 2.27 21.79 10.61
C ARG A 125 3.08 20.77 9.85
N LEU A 126 3.78 21.23 8.82
CA LEU A 126 4.74 20.40 8.09
C LEU A 126 6.05 20.26 8.90
N SER A 127 6.96 19.44 8.44
CA SER A 127 8.26 19.25 9.10
C SER A 127 9.06 20.55 9.19
N GLN A 128 9.98 20.63 10.16
CA GLN A 128 10.74 21.85 10.41
C GLN A 128 11.54 22.35 9.19
N PRO A 129 12.26 21.50 8.43
CA PRO A 129 12.97 21.92 7.23
C PRO A 129 12.05 22.56 6.19
N ILE A 130 10.88 21.97 5.97
CA ILE A 130 9.89 22.52 5.02
C ILE A 130 9.36 23.87 5.51
N ASN A 131 9.01 23.95 6.79
CA ASN A 131 8.50 25.19 7.36
C ASN A 131 9.52 26.33 7.28
N LEU A 132 10.82 26.05 7.51
CA LEU A 132 11.89 27.04 7.44
C LEU A 132 12.05 27.60 6.02
N VAL A 133 11.98 26.74 5.01
CA VAL A 133 12.16 27.12 3.60
C VAL A 133 10.91 27.79 3.04
N LEU A 134 9.72 27.29 3.36
CA LEU A 134 8.47 27.73 2.74
C LEU A 134 7.85 28.95 3.43
N SER A 135 8.04 29.12 4.76
CA SER A 135 7.40 30.23 5.49
C SER A 135 7.76 31.63 4.96
N PRO A 136 9.02 31.95 4.62
CA PRO A 136 9.35 33.25 4.03
C PRO A 136 8.73 33.46 2.65
N ILE A 137 8.75 32.41 1.79
CA ILE A 137 8.23 32.47 0.43
C ILE A 137 6.70 32.66 0.46
N THR A 138 5.99 31.88 1.29
CA THR A 138 4.54 31.98 1.43
C THR A 138 4.09 33.29 2.06
N LEU A 139 4.91 33.88 2.94
CA LEU A 139 4.64 35.20 3.50
C LEU A 139 4.71 36.29 2.44
N LEU A 140 5.71 36.26 1.57
CA LEU A 140 5.85 37.18 0.43
C LEU A 140 4.69 37.06 -0.56
N GLU A 141 4.26 35.83 -0.86
CA GLU A 141 3.10 35.56 -1.71
C GLU A 141 1.79 36.12 -1.09
N ARG A 142 1.63 36.05 0.24
CA ARG A 142 0.46 36.61 0.94
C ARG A 142 0.31 38.13 0.78
N PHE A 143 1.40 38.84 0.67
CA PHE A 143 1.40 40.31 0.48
C PHE A 143 1.37 40.78 -0.99
N GLY A 144 1.20 39.82 -1.93
CA GLY A 144 1.16 40.13 -3.37
C GLY A 144 2.53 40.52 -3.98
N LEU A 145 3.58 40.56 -3.16
CA LEU A 145 4.94 40.87 -3.60
C LEU A 145 5.64 39.63 -4.21
N GLY A 146 5.11 38.43 -3.93
CA GLY A 146 5.67 37.17 -4.39
C GLY A 146 5.59 36.95 -5.88
N SER A 147 4.53 37.41 -6.54
CA SER A 147 4.34 37.18 -8.00
C SER A 147 5.41 37.87 -8.86
N LEU A 148 5.99 38.98 -8.41
CA LEU A 148 7.06 39.70 -9.13
C LEU A 148 8.46 39.15 -8.80
N ILE A 149 8.70 38.73 -7.56
CA ILE A 149 10.01 38.23 -7.11
C ILE A 149 10.13 36.72 -7.38
N VAL A 150 9.05 35.95 -7.19
CA VAL A 150 9.02 34.50 -7.37
C VAL A 150 9.15 34.11 -8.84
N SER A 151 8.55 34.86 -9.78
CA SER A 151 8.69 34.54 -11.21
C SER A 151 10.13 34.69 -11.74
N GLY A 152 10.92 35.58 -11.16
CA GLY A 152 12.35 35.73 -11.45
C GLY A 152 13.24 34.77 -10.67
N ALA A 153 12.98 34.60 -9.39
CA ALA A 153 13.72 33.71 -8.50
C ALA A 153 13.33 32.23 -8.66
N GLU A 154 12.09 31.91 -9.09
CA GLU A 154 11.65 30.53 -9.37
C GLU A 154 12.60 29.81 -10.32
N ARG A 155 13.08 30.48 -11.38
CA ARG A 155 14.03 29.84 -12.32
C ARG A 155 15.37 29.51 -11.68
N LEU A 156 15.85 30.31 -10.74
CA LEU A 156 17.14 30.10 -10.08
C LEU A 156 17.01 29.15 -8.86
N MET A 157 15.92 29.27 -8.09
CA MET A 157 15.68 28.44 -6.90
C MET A 157 15.10 27.05 -7.23
N VAL A 158 14.57 26.87 -8.42
CA VAL A 158 13.94 25.64 -8.90
C VAL A 158 14.87 24.42 -8.80
N GLY A 159 16.17 24.55 -9.11
CA GLY A 159 17.13 23.46 -8.97
C GLY A 159 17.50 23.14 -7.52
N ILE A 160 17.48 24.13 -6.64
CA ILE A 160 17.83 24.00 -5.21
C ILE A 160 16.66 23.39 -4.46
N THR A 161 15.44 23.90 -4.69
CA THR A 161 14.22 23.36 -4.07
C THR A 161 13.97 21.90 -4.45
N ASP A 162 14.27 21.51 -5.68
CA ASP A 162 14.11 20.14 -6.16
C ASP A 162 15.05 19.15 -5.46
N ARG A 163 16.32 19.54 -5.29
CA ARG A 163 17.31 18.74 -4.56
C ARG A 163 16.98 18.58 -3.07
N LEU A 164 16.33 19.57 -2.49
CA LEU A 164 15.94 19.58 -1.08
C LEU A 164 14.59 18.91 -0.84
N MET A 165 13.60 19.10 -1.73
CA MET A 165 12.23 18.61 -1.53
C MET A 165 12.06 17.13 -1.86
N ARG A 166 12.81 16.58 -2.84
CA ARG A 166 12.70 15.17 -3.21
C ARG A 166 13.05 14.23 -2.04
N PRO A 167 14.18 14.37 -1.32
CA PRO A 167 14.49 13.53 -0.17
C PRO A 167 13.62 13.80 1.06
N VAL A 168 12.90 14.91 1.10
CA VAL A 168 11.93 15.19 2.18
C VAL A 168 10.56 14.55 1.91
N SER A 169 10.14 14.51 0.64
CA SER A 169 8.83 13.98 0.25
C SER A 169 8.84 12.48 0.00
N PHE A 170 9.97 11.89 -0.37
CA PHE A 170 10.08 10.47 -0.71
C PHE A 170 11.15 9.80 0.17
N ALA A 171 10.88 8.58 0.63
CA ALA A 171 11.82 7.77 1.42
C ALA A 171 13.09 7.48 0.63
N GLU A 172 12.92 7.04 -0.62
CA GLU A 172 14.02 6.81 -1.54
C GLU A 172 13.86 7.65 -2.81
N ARG A 173 14.99 8.13 -3.38
CA ARG A 173 14.97 8.91 -4.63
C ARG A 173 14.40 8.13 -5.81
N THR A 174 14.48 6.81 -5.78
CA THR A 174 14.03 5.87 -6.81
C THR A 174 12.66 5.27 -6.49
N GLY A 175 12.07 5.59 -5.35
CA GLY A 175 10.78 5.05 -4.88
C GLY A 175 9.58 5.49 -5.71
N ILE A 176 9.76 6.45 -6.61
CA ILE A 176 8.73 6.91 -7.56
C ILE A 176 9.30 6.89 -8.99
N ALA A 177 8.49 6.47 -9.95
CA ALA A 177 8.85 6.52 -11.37
C ALA A 177 9.15 7.98 -11.79
N GLU A 178 10.23 8.19 -12.57
CA GLU A 178 10.66 9.54 -12.97
C GLU A 178 9.57 10.30 -13.73
N GLN A 179 8.77 9.59 -14.52
CA GLN A 179 7.64 10.17 -15.25
C GLN A 179 6.58 10.75 -14.29
N ASP A 180 6.23 10.01 -13.24
CA ASP A 180 5.25 10.44 -12.23
C ASP A 180 5.79 11.62 -11.42
N TYR A 181 7.07 11.54 -11.01
CA TYR A 181 7.73 12.63 -10.32
C TYR A 181 7.74 13.92 -11.14
N MET A 182 8.10 13.84 -12.42
CA MET A 182 8.10 15.00 -13.31
C MET A 182 6.70 15.59 -13.50
N ARG A 183 5.68 14.76 -13.52
CA ARG A 183 4.28 15.18 -13.61
C ARG A 183 3.82 15.90 -12.34
N LEU A 184 4.02 15.30 -11.17
CA LEU A 184 3.69 15.92 -9.88
C LEU A 184 4.41 17.27 -9.70
N ARG A 185 5.68 17.31 -10.10
CA ARG A 185 6.49 18.55 -10.09
C ARG A 185 5.94 19.61 -11.03
N ALA A 186 5.50 19.24 -12.23
CA ALA A 186 4.91 20.18 -13.19
C ALA A 186 3.60 20.77 -12.64
N ASP A 187 2.76 19.96 -12.00
CA ASP A 187 1.53 20.42 -11.35
C ASP A 187 1.82 21.36 -10.16
N ALA A 188 2.81 21.03 -9.33
CA ALA A 188 3.23 21.89 -8.22
C ALA A 188 3.76 23.26 -8.66
N ARG A 189 4.27 23.38 -9.90
CA ARG A 189 4.84 24.60 -10.48
C ARG A 189 3.94 25.32 -11.47
N ARG A 190 2.70 24.88 -11.59
CA ARG A 190 1.75 25.50 -12.52
C ARG A 190 1.60 27.01 -12.20
N PRO A 191 1.74 27.90 -13.20
CA PRO A 191 1.55 29.34 -13.00
C PRO A 191 0.14 29.68 -12.47
N GLY A 192 0.06 30.74 -11.68
CA GLY A 192 -1.20 31.25 -11.13
C GLY A 192 -1.63 30.63 -9.78
N GLN A 193 -0.93 29.61 -9.29
CA GLN A 193 -1.25 28.94 -8.01
C GLN A 193 -0.62 29.62 -6.76
N GLY A 194 0.24 30.61 -6.92
CA GLY A 194 1.02 31.18 -5.84
C GLY A 194 0.17 31.65 -4.67
N ARG A 195 -0.87 32.46 -4.95
CA ARG A 195 -1.81 32.95 -3.92
C ARG A 195 -2.48 31.80 -3.16
N THR A 196 -3.12 30.87 -3.88
CA THR A 196 -3.82 29.73 -3.26
C THR A 196 -2.86 28.86 -2.44
N ARG A 197 -1.64 28.64 -2.94
CA ARG A 197 -0.59 27.88 -2.25
C ARG A 197 -0.24 28.52 -0.91
N ALA A 198 -0.04 29.85 -0.88
CA ALA A 198 0.23 30.59 0.34
C ALA A 198 -0.97 30.56 1.31
N GLU A 199 -2.17 30.80 0.80
CA GLU A 199 -3.40 30.76 1.61
C GLU A 199 -3.59 29.39 2.26
N CYS A 200 -3.46 28.29 1.49
CA CYS A 200 -3.58 26.91 2.00
C CYS A 200 -2.52 26.57 3.05
N PHE A 201 -1.26 27.04 2.89
CA PHE A 201 -0.22 26.82 3.88
C PHE A 201 -0.58 27.38 5.26
N PHE A 202 -1.21 28.56 5.30
CA PHE A 202 -1.72 29.14 6.54
C PHE A 202 -3.05 28.49 6.98
N ALA A 203 -3.94 28.19 6.04
CA ALA A 203 -5.22 27.56 6.31
C ALA A 203 -5.08 26.20 7.00
N MET A 204 -4.08 25.37 6.60
CA MET A 204 -3.79 24.12 7.30
C MET A 204 -3.44 24.36 8.77
N ARG A 205 -2.62 25.39 9.09
CA ARG A 205 -2.23 25.72 10.47
C ARG A 205 -3.38 26.29 11.30
N GLU A 206 -4.28 27.02 10.65
CA GLU A 206 -5.48 27.58 11.28
C GLU A 206 -6.54 26.49 11.56
N ASN A 207 -6.49 25.37 10.83
CA ASN A 207 -7.42 24.24 10.96
C ASN A 207 -6.78 23.06 11.72
N ASP A 208 -6.20 23.32 12.88
CA ASP A 208 -5.62 22.27 13.75
C ASP A 208 -6.72 21.31 14.22
N LEU A 209 -6.58 20.02 13.88
CA LEU A 209 -7.55 18.98 14.19
C LEU A 209 -7.24 18.23 15.49
N ARG A 210 -6.13 18.53 16.16
CA ARG A 210 -5.79 17.92 17.46
C ARG A 210 -6.86 18.24 18.50
N GLY A 211 -7.16 17.26 19.36
CA GLY A 211 -8.25 17.36 20.33
C GLY A 211 -9.65 17.21 19.74
N ARG A 212 -9.78 16.93 18.43
CA ARG A 212 -11.07 16.79 17.73
C ARG A 212 -11.28 15.45 17.06
N LEU A 213 -10.23 14.61 16.95
CA LEU A 213 -10.30 13.34 16.21
C LEU A 213 -11.25 12.33 16.86
N HIS A 214 -11.42 12.38 18.17
CA HIS A 214 -12.40 11.56 18.89
C HIS A 214 -13.87 11.81 18.50
N GLN A 215 -14.15 12.92 17.79
CA GLN A 215 -15.50 13.25 17.29
C GLN A 215 -15.78 12.62 15.92
N VAL A 216 -14.79 11.99 15.28
CA VAL A 216 -14.93 11.36 13.97
C VAL A 216 -15.49 9.96 14.15
N GLU A 217 -16.76 9.77 13.82
CA GLU A 217 -17.46 8.47 13.90
C GLU A 217 -17.35 7.66 12.59
N THR A 218 -16.95 8.31 11.51
CA THR A 218 -16.82 7.68 10.18
C THR A 218 -15.75 6.60 10.18
N PRO A 219 -16.04 5.35 9.80
CA PRO A 219 -15.05 4.29 9.68
C PRO A 219 -13.89 4.71 8.78
N SER A 220 -12.65 4.60 9.28
CA SER A 220 -11.50 5.21 8.61
C SER A 220 -10.27 4.32 8.61
N LEU A 221 -9.62 4.22 7.45
CA LEU A 221 -8.28 3.69 7.27
C LEU A 221 -7.30 4.85 7.14
N VAL A 222 -6.28 4.90 7.99
CA VAL A 222 -5.23 5.92 7.95
C VAL A 222 -3.91 5.26 7.60
N LEU A 223 -3.34 5.62 6.45
CA LEU A 223 -2.06 5.09 5.95
C LEU A 223 -0.97 6.15 6.12
N TRP A 224 0.16 5.76 6.69
CA TRP A 224 1.29 6.66 6.89
C TRP A 224 2.60 6.02 6.48
N GLY A 225 3.44 6.71 5.72
CA GLY A 225 4.78 6.24 5.42
C GLY A 225 5.68 6.30 6.65
N ALA A 226 6.44 5.22 6.91
CA ALA A 226 7.37 5.16 8.05
C ALA A 226 8.46 6.23 7.99
N GLU A 227 8.79 6.71 6.80
CA GLU A 227 9.83 7.68 6.51
C GLU A 227 9.25 9.03 6.02
N ASP A 228 8.01 9.36 6.43
CA ASP A 228 7.37 10.61 6.06
C ASP A 228 8.06 11.81 6.75
N ASN A 229 8.87 12.51 5.96
CA ASN A 229 9.56 13.71 6.39
C ASN A 229 8.82 15.00 5.97
N THR A 230 7.63 14.90 5.37
CA THR A 230 6.77 16.04 5.01
C THR A 230 5.77 16.35 6.12
N VAL A 231 4.92 15.37 6.46
CA VAL A 231 4.01 15.45 7.60
C VAL A 231 4.55 14.53 8.69
N PRO A 232 5.01 15.08 9.82
CA PRO A 232 5.75 14.32 10.82
C PRO A 232 4.95 13.16 11.41
N LEU A 233 5.62 12.03 11.70
CA LEU A 233 5.03 10.86 12.38
C LEU A 233 4.40 11.18 13.75
N ARG A 234 4.73 12.34 14.36
CA ARG A 234 4.01 12.80 15.56
C ARG A 234 2.51 13.02 15.30
N ASP A 235 2.12 13.41 14.07
CA ASP A 235 0.71 13.53 13.69
C ASP A 235 0.03 12.17 13.59
N ALA A 236 0.77 11.11 13.17
CA ALA A 236 0.30 9.72 13.27
C ALA A 236 0.15 9.27 14.74
N GLY A 237 1.04 9.73 15.63
CA GLY A 237 0.89 9.53 17.08
C GLY A 237 -0.39 10.16 17.62
N VAL A 238 -0.73 11.37 17.18
CA VAL A 238 -2.02 12.03 17.53
C VAL A 238 -3.22 11.19 17.06
N VAL A 239 -3.16 10.61 15.85
CA VAL A 239 -4.22 9.70 15.37
C VAL A 239 -4.34 8.49 16.29
N ALA A 240 -3.23 7.86 16.67
CA ALA A 240 -3.23 6.70 17.55
C ALA A 240 -3.79 7.01 18.95
N ASP A 241 -3.47 8.19 19.48
CA ASP A 241 -3.87 8.60 20.83
C ASP A 241 -5.31 9.10 20.91
N GLU A 242 -5.74 9.87 19.91
CA GLU A 242 -7.04 10.57 19.95
C GLU A 242 -8.15 9.90 19.16
N TRP A 243 -7.80 8.95 18.25
CA TRP A 243 -8.77 8.32 17.36
C TRP A 243 -8.62 6.78 17.33
N PRO A 244 -8.90 6.10 18.44
CA PRO A 244 -8.71 4.65 18.57
C PRO A 244 -9.54 3.82 17.60
N GLU A 245 -10.64 4.35 17.08
CA GLU A 245 -11.51 3.68 16.09
C GLU A 245 -10.93 3.70 14.67
N ALA A 246 -9.89 4.51 14.40
CA ALA A 246 -9.23 4.53 13.10
C ALA A 246 -8.30 3.32 12.95
N ASP A 247 -8.36 2.65 11.79
CA ASP A 247 -7.37 1.63 11.40
C ASP A 247 -6.10 2.33 10.91
N LEU A 248 -5.19 2.65 11.83
CA LEU A 248 -3.90 3.29 11.51
C LEU A 248 -2.87 2.25 11.10
N ARG A 249 -2.29 2.42 9.90
CA ARG A 249 -1.26 1.55 9.37
C ARG A 249 -0.04 2.32 8.91
N ILE A 250 1.14 1.89 9.40
CA ILE A 250 2.43 2.46 9.00
C ILE A 250 3.01 1.61 7.86
N ILE A 251 3.27 2.25 6.73
CA ILE A 251 3.79 1.61 5.52
C ILE A 251 5.32 1.69 5.53
N PRO A 252 6.04 0.56 5.63
CA PRO A 252 7.49 0.55 5.65
C PRO A 252 8.07 1.00 4.29
N LYS A 253 9.26 1.60 4.32
CA LYS A 253 10.00 2.07 3.13
C LYS A 253 9.21 3.03 2.25
N ALA A 254 8.31 3.81 2.83
CA ALA A 254 7.55 4.84 2.16
C ALA A 254 7.64 6.16 2.90
N GLY A 255 7.74 7.25 2.17
CA GLY A 255 7.67 8.62 2.66
C GLY A 255 6.25 9.17 2.60
N HIS A 256 6.12 10.42 2.13
CA HIS A 256 4.83 11.12 2.11
C HIS A 256 3.85 10.60 1.04
N TRP A 257 4.34 9.80 0.08
CA TRP A 257 3.57 9.34 -1.07
C TRP A 257 3.48 7.81 -1.14
N PRO A 258 3.00 7.10 -0.08
CA PRO A 258 3.01 5.64 -0.05
C PRO A 258 2.26 4.99 -1.22
N HIS A 259 1.25 5.66 -1.81
CA HIS A 259 0.52 5.18 -2.99
C HIS A 259 1.33 5.24 -4.31
N PHE A 260 2.45 5.98 -4.33
CA PHE A 260 3.45 5.94 -5.41
C PHE A 260 4.68 5.11 -5.02
N GLU A 261 5.13 5.18 -3.77
CA GLU A 261 6.38 4.59 -3.29
C GLU A 261 6.25 3.10 -2.95
N ALA A 262 5.13 2.70 -2.36
CA ALA A 262 4.79 1.33 -2.01
C ALA A 262 3.39 0.95 -2.54
N PRO A 263 3.16 1.01 -3.88
CA PRO A 263 1.82 0.90 -4.46
C PRO A 263 1.15 -0.43 -4.15
N SER A 264 1.88 -1.55 -4.14
CA SER A 264 1.32 -2.87 -3.88
C SER A 264 0.75 -2.99 -2.46
N ILE A 265 1.50 -2.53 -1.45
CA ILE A 265 1.05 -2.56 -0.05
C ILE A 265 -0.12 -1.60 0.14
N THR A 266 0.02 -0.37 -0.36
CA THR A 266 -0.99 0.68 -0.22
C THR A 266 -2.32 0.27 -0.87
N ARG A 267 -2.27 -0.24 -2.11
CA ARG A 267 -3.45 -0.72 -2.84
C ARG A 267 -4.15 -1.86 -2.12
N ARG A 268 -3.39 -2.81 -1.56
CA ARG A 268 -3.94 -3.93 -0.80
C ARG A 268 -4.67 -3.46 0.46
N GLN A 269 -4.08 -2.55 1.24
CA GLN A 269 -4.72 -2.02 2.44
C GLN A 269 -6.03 -1.30 2.09
N ILE A 270 -6.02 -0.49 1.05
CA ILE A 270 -7.21 0.22 0.56
C ILE A 270 -8.26 -0.77 0.04
N ALA A 271 -7.85 -1.75 -0.77
CA ALA A 271 -8.76 -2.74 -1.32
C ALA A 271 -9.42 -3.58 -0.21
N SER A 272 -8.65 -4.03 0.76
CA SER A 272 -9.17 -4.77 1.93
C SER A 272 -10.20 -3.96 2.70
N PHE A 273 -9.91 -2.69 2.99
CA PHE A 273 -10.79 -1.81 3.75
C PHE A 273 -12.08 -1.46 2.99
N LEU A 274 -11.98 -1.24 1.68
CA LEU A 274 -13.12 -0.89 0.82
C LEU A 274 -13.87 -2.10 0.24
N GLY A 275 -13.38 -3.33 0.48
CA GLY A 275 -13.92 -4.56 -0.11
C GLY A 275 -13.79 -4.58 -1.64
N LEU A 276 -12.63 -4.11 -2.16
CA LEU A 276 -12.33 -4.13 -3.59
C LEU A 276 -11.65 -5.45 -3.97
N PRO A 277 -11.89 -5.99 -5.18
CA PRO A 277 -11.10 -7.11 -5.68
C PRO A 277 -9.65 -6.65 -5.91
N LEU A 278 -8.70 -7.38 -5.34
CA LEU A 278 -7.28 -7.08 -5.53
C LEU A 278 -6.78 -7.44 -6.93
N PHE A 279 -7.46 -8.38 -7.60
CA PHE A 279 -7.11 -8.89 -8.91
C PHE A 279 -8.33 -9.13 -9.77
N SER A 280 -8.27 -8.77 -11.06
CA SER A 280 -9.24 -9.20 -12.05
C SER A 280 -9.02 -10.69 -12.34
N SER A 281 -10.07 -11.49 -12.22
CA SER A 281 -10.05 -12.91 -12.58
C SER A 281 -10.00 -13.06 -14.10
N GLU A 282 -8.80 -12.97 -14.70
CA GLU A 282 -8.56 -13.49 -16.06
C GLU A 282 -8.38 -15.01 -16.01
N LEU A 283 -9.35 -15.75 -15.46
CA LEU A 283 -9.26 -17.20 -15.26
C LEU A 283 -10.19 -17.99 -16.19
N ASN A 284 -10.56 -17.46 -17.34
CA ASN A 284 -11.34 -18.17 -18.36
C ASN A 284 -10.54 -18.44 -19.63
N THR A 285 -9.42 -19.17 -19.52
CA THR A 285 -8.85 -19.88 -20.67
C THR A 285 -9.43 -21.28 -20.74
N PRO A 286 -9.87 -21.78 -21.90
CA PRO A 286 -10.33 -23.17 -22.07
C PRO A 286 -9.17 -24.11 -21.71
N VAL A 287 -9.38 -24.98 -20.74
CA VAL A 287 -8.39 -25.95 -20.27
C VAL A 287 -8.44 -27.16 -21.17
N GLY A 288 -7.31 -27.57 -21.78
CA GLY A 288 -7.21 -28.80 -22.56
C GLY A 288 -7.29 -30.08 -21.71
N ASP A 289 -7.56 -31.23 -22.34
CA ASP A 289 -7.73 -32.52 -21.65
C ASP A 289 -6.48 -32.94 -20.83
N GLU A 290 -5.28 -32.62 -21.30
CA GLU A 290 -4.02 -32.87 -20.57
C GLU A 290 -3.92 -32.04 -19.29
N GLU A 291 -4.30 -30.77 -19.35
CA GLU A 291 -4.30 -29.89 -18.21
C GLU A 291 -5.36 -30.28 -17.16
N LEU A 292 -6.52 -30.77 -17.60
CA LEU A 292 -7.54 -31.30 -16.69
C LEU A 292 -7.03 -32.56 -15.95
N THR A 293 -6.27 -33.41 -16.61
CA THR A 293 -5.64 -34.61 -16.02
C THR A 293 -4.61 -34.21 -14.98
N ARG A 294 -3.71 -33.24 -15.32
CA ARG A 294 -2.73 -32.69 -14.41
C ARG A 294 -3.38 -32.09 -13.17
N VAL A 295 -4.44 -31.28 -13.34
CA VAL A 295 -5.16 -30.65 -12.22
C VAL A 295 -5.75 -31.71 -11.29
N ARG A 296 -6.31 -32.81 -11.80
CA ARG A 296 -6.85 -33.90 -10.99
C ARG A 296 -5.77 -34.60 -10.17
N GLU A 297 -4.63 -34.91 -10.79
CA GLU A 297 -3.50 -35.56 -10.12
C GLU A 297 -2.94 -34.67 -9.01
N VAL A 298 -2.74 -33.39 -9.30
CA VAL A 298 -2.29 -32.40 -8.31
C VAL A 298 -3.32 -32.26 -7.18
N ALA A 299 -4.63 -32.22 -7.48
CA ALA A 299 -5.68 -32.13 -6.47
C ALA A 299 -5.73 -33.36 -5.54
N GLN A 300 -5.45 -34.55 -6.09
CA GLN A 300 -5.33 -35.77 -5.28
C GLN A 300 -4.09 -35.72 -4.39
N PHE A 301 -2.94 -35.31 -4.92
CA PHE A 301 -1.72 -35.14 -4.14
C PHE A 301 -1.90 -34.12 -3.00
N LEU A 302 -2.55 -32.99 -3.27
CA LEU A 302 -2.78 -31.95 -2.28
C LEU A 302 -3.58 -32.42 -1.06
N ALA A 303 -4.34 -33.51 -1.16
CA ALA A 303 -5.05 -34.08 0.00
C ALA A 303 -4.09 -34.49 1.15
N HIS A 304 -2.82 -34.72 0.84
CA HIS A 304 -1.79 -35.16 1.79
C HIS A 304 -0.69 -34.09 1.97
N SER A 305 -0.98 -32.82 1.66
CA SER A 305 -0.03 -31.72 1.78
C SER A 305 -0.42 -30.77 2.90
N ASP A 306 0.57 -30.03 3.41
CA ASP A 306 0.38 -29.02 4.46
C ASP A 306 -0.73 -28.02 4.12
N VAL A 307 -0.86 -27.59 2.86
CA VAL A 307 -1.86 -26.61 2.44
C VAL A 307 -3.21 -27.20 2.08
N GLY A 308 -3.26 -28.46 1.70
CA GLY A 308 -4.47 -29.13 1.23
C GLY A 308 -5.26 -29.84 2.33
N ASN A 309 -4.75 -29.84 3.55
CA ASN A 309 -5.42 -30.43 4.70
C ASN A 309 -6.78 -29.77 4.95
N ASP A 310 -7.80 -30.57 5.27
CA ASP A 310 -9.19 -30.15 5.50
C ASP A 310 -9.89 -29.43 4.34
N LEU A 311 -9.28 -29.42 3.15
CA LEU A 311 -9.94 -28.97 1.92
C LEU A 311 -10.76 -30.10 1.30
N ASN A 312 -11.98 -29.79 0.82
CA ASN A 312 -12.76 -30.74 0.03
C ASN A 312 -12.21 -30.89 -1.40
N VAL A 313 -12.73 -31.86 -2.15
CA VAL A 313 -12.24 -32.15 -3.51
C VAL A 313 -12.34 -30.95 -4.44
N ALA A 314 -13.45 -30.21 -4.41
CA ALA A 314 -13.64 -29.03 -5.25
C ALA A 314 -12.64 -27.91 -4.90
N GLN A 315 -12.38 -27.68 -3.62
CA GLN A 315 -11.41 -26.70 -3.13
C GLN A 315 -9.99 -27.08 -3.53
N ARG A 316 -9.59 -28.34 -3.40
CA ARG A 316 -8.29 -28.84 -3.86
C ARG A 316 -8.14 -28.73 -5.38
N THR A 317 -9.20 -29.00 -6.13
CA THR A 317 -9.17 -28.82 -7.59
C THR A 317 -8.96 -27.38 -8.00
N ARG A 318 -9.62 -26.43 -7.33
CA ARG A 318 -9.41 -24.99 -7.55
C ARG A 318 -7.99 -24.56 -7.19
N LEU A 319 -7.45 -25.03 -6.07
CA LEU A 319 -6.07 -24.78 -5.67
C LEU A 319 -5.08 -25.36 -6.68
N ALA A 320 -5.27 -26.63 -7.10
CA ALA A 320 -4.43 -27.31 -8.08
C ALA A 320 -4.35 -26.58 -9.43
N ALA A 321 -5.47 -26.01 -9.88
CA ALA A 321 -5.53 -25.23 -11.12
C ALA A 321 -4.69 -23.93 -11.06
N GLN A 322 -4.38 -23.40 -9.86
CA GLN A 322 -3.54 -22.23 -9.68
C GLN A 322 -2.05 -22.56 -9.55
N CYS A 323 -1.70 -23.82 -9.28
CA CYS A 323 -0.32 -24.24 -9.13
C CYS A 323 0.37 -24.47 -10.47
N ARG A 324 1.63 -24.05 -10.59
CA ARG A 324 2.53 -24.40 -11.69
C ARG A 324 3.48 -25.48 -11.22
N GLN A 325 3.68 -26.50 -12.04
CA GLN A 325 4.58 -27.60 -11.74
C GLN A 325 5.97 -27.35 -12.36
N HIS A 326 7.01 -27.46 -11.56
CA HIS A 326 8.39 -27.32 -11.98
C HIS A 326 9.19 -28.56 -11.57
N VAL A 327 9.97 -29.10 -12.52
CA VAL A 327 10.86 -30.24 -12.29
C VAL A 327 12.30 -29.72 -12.26
N HIS A 328 12.99 -30.02 -11.17
CA HIS A 328 14.36 -29.59 -10.93
C HIS A 328 15.28 -30.80 -10.88
N PRO A 329 16.34 -30.85 -11.74
CA PRO A 329 17.38 -31.88 -11.65
C PRO A 329 18.07 -31.89 -10.27
N PRO A 330 18.75 -33.02 -9.93
CA PRO A 330 19.52 -33.11 -8.70
C PRO A 330 20.48 -31.93 -8.51
N TYR A 331 20.54 -31.41 -7.27
CA TYR A 331 21.45 -30.32 -6.84
C TYR A 331 21.32 -29.00 -7.59
N THR A 332 20.20 -28.76 -8.29
CA THR A 332 19.92 -27.43 -8.91
C THR A 332 19.27 -26.48 -7.94
N HIS A 333 19.63 -25.21 -8.06
CA HIS A 333 18.97 -24.13 -7.32
C HIS A 333 17.52 -23.95 -7.82
N ILE A 334 16.59 -23.87 -6.87
CA ILE A 334 15.17 -23.55 -7.11
C ILE A 334 14.98 -22.05 -6.92
N VAL A 335 15.51 -21.50 -5.82
CA VAL A 335 15.57 -20.05 -5.51
C VAL A 335 16.84 -19.74 -4.73
N SER A 336 17.28 -18.49 -4.78
CA SER A 336 18.47 -18.03 -4.05
C SER A 336 18.07 -17.13 -2.88
N ALA A 337 18.84 -17.18 -1.79
CA ALA A 337 18.69 -16.29 -0.66
C ALA A 337 18.86 -14.82 -1.10
N ASN A 338 18.10 -13.92 -0.48
CA ASN A 338 18.05 -12.48 -0.77
C ASN A 338 17.46 -12.10 -2.15
N GLU A 339 16.92 -13.04 -2.92
CA GLU A 339 16.10 -12.72 -4.08
C GLU A 339 14.68 -12.33 -3.65
N ALA A 340 14.03 -11.48 -4.42
CA ALA A 340 12.61 -11.17 -4.23
C ALA A 340 11.77 -12.42 -4.51
N GLY A 341 10.82 -12.73 -3.63
CA GLY A 341 10.00 -13.93 -3.77
C GLY A 341 8.52 -13.64 -3.53
N ASN A 342 7.69 -14.08 -4.47
CA ASN A 342 6.23 -13.97 -4.39
C ASN A 342 5.50 -15.31 -4.57
N GLU A 343 6.22 -16.43 -4.44
CA GLU A 343 5.68 -17.77 -4.63
C GLU A 343 5.90 -18.64 -3.40
N LEU A 344 4.88 -19.43 -3.07
CA LEU A 344 4.91 -20.57 -2.17
C LEU A 344 5.22 -21.82 -3.00
N TYR A 345 6.08 -22.68 -2.48
CA TYR A 345 6.40 -23.96 -3.08
C TYR A 345 5.88 -25.11 -2.22
N ILE A 346 5.28 -26.10 -2.86
CA ILE A 346 4.85 -27.37 -2.26
C ILE A 346 5.69 -28.46 -2.88
N VAL A 347 6.44 -29.22 -2.12
CA VAL A 347 7.23 -30.34 -2.64
C VAL A 347 6.27 -31.45 -3.06
N GLN A 348 6.25 -31.81 -4.33
CA GLN A 348 5.39 -32.86 -4.88
C GLN A 348 6.11 -34.20 -4.93
N ALA A 349 7.37 -34.23 -5.35
CA ALA A 349 8.20 -35.45 -5.45
C ALA A 349 9.67 -35.10 -5.18
N GLY A 350 10.46 -36.08 -4.79
CA GLY A 350 11.86 -35.90 -4.41
C GLY A 350 11.99 -35.12 -3.08
N THR A 351 13.08 -34.36 -2.93
CA THR A 351 13.33 -33.56 -1.72
C THR A 351 13.86 -32.18 -2.08
N VAL A 352 13.59 -31.19 -1.22
CA VAL A 352 14.15 -29.85 -1.32
C VAL A 352 14.95 -29.54 -0.07
N GLU A 353 16.22 -29.21 -0.24
CA GLU A 353 17.13 -28.82 0.81
C GLU A 353 17.08 -27.31 1.01
N VAL A 354 16.96 -26.87 2.27
CA VAL A 354 16.98 -25.46 2.69
C VAL A 354 18.39 -25.16 3.21
N TRP A 355 19.09 -24.28 2.52
CA TRP A 355 20.44 -23.88 2.87
C TRP A 355 20.46 -22.43 3.37
N SER A 356 21.03 -22.21 4.54
CA SER A 356 21.13 -20.89 5.15
C SER A 356 22.47 -20.73 5.87
N ASP A 357 22.89 -19.48 6.07
CA ASP A 357 24.03 -19.14 6.91
C ASP A 357 23.51 -18.57 8.24
N PRO A 358 23.43 -19.39 9.31
CA PRO A 358 22.90 -18.92 10.61
C PRO A 358 23.74 -17.83 11.27
N GLU A 359 25.02 -17.68 10.88
CA GLU A 359 25.94 -16.68 11.42
C GLU A 359 25.79 -15.31 10.71
N ASN A 360 25.15 -15.29 9.54
CA ASN A 360 24.92 -14.08 8.73
C ASN A 360 23.48 -14.00 8.21
N PRO A 361 22.46 -13.97 9.08
CA PRO A 361 21.07 -13.95 8.65
C PRO A 361 20.77 -12.68 7.83
N GLY A 362 20.08 -12.84 6.70
CA GLY A 362 19.68 -11.72 5.84
C GLY A 362 20.81 -11.10 5.00
N ARG A 363 21.97 -11.77 4.91
CA ARG A 363 23.09 -11.37 4.04
C ARG A 363 23.43 -12.50 3.06
N ILE A 364 24.27 -12.20 2.07
CA ILE A 364 24.80 -13.23 1.17
C ILE A 364 25.52 -14.30 2.01
N PRO A 365 25.09 -15.57 1.94
CA PRO A 365 25.67 -16.65 2.75
C PRO A 365 27.17 -16.79 2.48
N LYS A 366 27.99 -16.80 3.55
CA LYS A 366 29.44 -17.07 3.44
C LYS A 366 29.75 -18.54 3.71
N ASN A 367 29.05 -19.13 4.66
CA ASN A 367 29.18 -20.54 5.05
C ASN A 367 27.80 -21.19 5.12
N PRO A 368 27.11 -21.41 3.98
CA PRO A 368 25.79 -22.00 3.98
C PRO A 368 25.83 -23.45 4.47
N ARG A 369 24.83 -23.80 5.29
CA ARG A 369 24.62 -25.18 5.78
C ARG A 369 23.20 -25.61 5.46
N CYS A 370 23.00 -26.88 5.15
CA CYS A 370 21.67 -27.44 5.06
C CYS A 370 21.02 -27.45 6.45
N VAL A 371 20.01 -26.61 6.63
CA VAL A 371 19.29 -26.44 7.90
C VAL A 371 18.01 -27.28 7.96
N ALA A 372 17.47 -27.67 6.80
CA ALA A 372 16.30 -28.53 6.71
C ALA A 372 16.25 -29.25 5.36
N THR A 373 15.61 -30.42 5.34
CA THR A 373 15.25 -31.17 4.11
C THR A 373 13.75 -31.36 4.09
N LEU A 374 13.09 -30.79 3.09
CA LEU A 374 11.65 -30.87 2.88
C LEU A 374 11.30 -32.08 2.02
N ARG A 375 10.20 -32.73 2.40
CA ARG A 375 9.66 -33.93 1.76
C ARG A 375 8.33 -33.64 1.08
N PRO A 376 7.83 -34.57 0.23
CA PRO A 376 6.53 -34.42 -0.41
C PRO A 376 5.42 -34.05 0.58
N GLY A 377 4.60 -33.09 0.20
CA GLY A 377 3.53 -32.50 0.99
C GLY A 377 3.93 -31.25 1.78
N GLN A 378 5.19 -31.02 2.04
CA GLN A 378 5.67 -29.89 2.81
C GLN A 378 5.81 -28.62 1.97
N ILE A 379 5.65 -27.45 2.63
CA ILE A 379 5.72 -26.15 1.97
C ILE A 379 6.99 -25.37 2.33
N THR A 380 7.36 -24.43 1.47
CA THR A 380 8.42 -23.45 1.71
C THR A 380 8.18 -22.18 0.88
N GLY A 381 8.93 -21.12 1.19
CA GLY A 381 8.81 -19.83 0.51
C GLY A 381 7.65 -18.97 1.02
N GLU A 382 6.93 -19.45 2.04
CA GLU A 382 5.77 -18.78 2.63
C GLU A 382 6.11 -17.42 3.23
N LEU A 383 7.30 -17.23 3.83
CA LEU A 383 7.70 -15.98 4.47
C LEU A 383 7.73 -14.85 3.44
N ALA A 384 8.54 -14.99 2.39
CA ALA A 384 8.66 -13.98 1.35
C ALA A 384 7.34 -13.75 0.60
N MET A 385 6.50 -14.80 0.46
CA MET A 385 5.18 -14.67 -0.14
C MET A 385 4.22 -13.85 0.76
N LEU A 386 4.26 -14.02 2.09
CA LEU A 386 3.33 -13.37 3.01
C LEU A 386 3.74 -11.93 3.32
N ASP A 387 5.02 -11.67 3.58
CA ASP A 387 5.54 -10.36 4.01
C ASP A 387 6.15 -9.51 2.89
N GLU A 388 6.19 -10.04 1.64
CA GLU A 388 6.84 -9.41 0.48
C GLU A 388 8.35 -9.17 0.69
N GLY A 389 8.93 -9.93 1.61
CA GLY A 389 10.33 -9.86 1.93
C GLY A 389 11.22 -10.58 0.91
N LEU A 390 12.50 -10.60 1.21
CA LEU A 390 13.47 -11.38 0.45
C LEU A 390 13.45 -12.84 0.90
N ARG A 391 13.87 -13.76 0.03
CA ARG A 391 14.06 -15.16 0.36
C ARG A 391 15.05 -15.30 1.51
N SER A 392 14.68 -16.00 2.56
CA SER A 392 15.50 -16.18 3.78
C SER A 392 16.58 -17.25 3.63
N ALA A 393 16.53 -18.08 2.61
CA ALA A 393 17.42 -19.23 2.37
C ALA A 393 17.49 -19.60 0.90
N ASP A 394 18.56 -20.31 0.53
CA ASP A 394 18.62 -21.01 -0.76
C ASP A 394 17.78 -22.29 -0.69
N LEU A 395 17.03 -22.58 -1.75
CA LEU A 395 16.35 -23.85 -1.94
C LEU A 395 17.04 -24.61 -3.06
N ILE A 396 17.49 -25.83 -2.76
CA ILE A 396 18.23 -26.69 -3.68
C ILE A 396 17.51 -28.02 -3.80
N ALA A 397 17.37 -28.53 -5.02
CA ALA A 397 16.83 -29.86 -5.25
C ALA A 397 17.75 -30.90 -4.66
N GLY A 398 17.21 -31.90 -3.96
CA GLY A 398 17.99 -32.95 -3.31
C GLY A 398 18.63 -33.94 -4.29
N PRO A 399 19.22 -35.04 -3.78
CA PRO A 399 20.01 -36.00 -4.61
C PRO A 399 19.24 -36.69 -5.72
N GLU A 400 17.94 -36.83 -5.57
CA GLU A 400 17.05 -37.46 -6.59
C GLU A 400 16.32 -36.42 -7.45
N GLY A 401 16.67 -35.13 -7.30
CA GLY A 401 15.92 -34.01 -7.86
C GLY A 401 14.67 -33.65 -7.04
N ALA A 402 13.90 -32.71 -7.54
CA ALA A 402 12.64 -32.33 -6.93
C ALA A 402 11.60 -31.93 -7.98
N THR A 403 10.36 -32.30 -7.75
CA THR A 403 9.20 -31.70 -8.42
C THR A 403 8.48 -30.82 -7.39
N VAL A 404 8.30 -29.54 -7.72
CA VAL A 404 7.62 -28.59 -6.85
C VAL A 404 6.41 -27.98 -7.55
N LEU A 405 5.38 -27.69 -6.78
CA LEU A 405 4.21 -26.92 -7.21
C LEU A 405 4.42 -25.50 -6.71
N ALA A 406 4.52 -24.54 -7.61
CA ALA A 406 4.63 -23.12 -7.31
C ALA A 406 3.24 -22.47 -7.32
N LEU A 407 2.88 -21.80 -6.25
CA LEU A 407 1.66 -21.00 -6.10
C LEU A 407 2.04 -19.55 -5.91
N GLY A 408 1.78 -18.73 -6.93
CA GLY A 408 2.02 -17.30 -6.84
C GLY A 408 1.07 -16.63 -5.86
N ARG A 409 1.57 -15.61 -5.15
CA ARG A 409 0.83 -14.82 -4.18
C ARG A 409 -0.48 -14.27 -4.74
N ASP A 410 -0.42 -13.67 -5.94
CA ASP A 410 -1.60 -13.08 -6.59
C ASP A 410 -2.70 -14.10 -6.80
N ARG A 411 -2.34 -15.33 -7.20
CA ARG A 411 -3.28 -16.44 -7.39
C ARG A 411 -3.85 -16.95 -6.07
N LEU A 412 -3.03 -17.00 -5.01
CA LEU A 412 -3.49 -17.36 -3.69
C LEU A 412 -4.52 -16.33 -3.17
N LEU A 413 -4.21 -15.04 -3.31
CA LEU A 413 -5.12 -13.97 -2.88
C LEU A 413 -6.42 -13.98 -3.67
N ALA A 414 -6.38 -14.20 -4.99
CA ALA A 414 -7.57 -14.35 -5.81
C ALA A 414 -8.45 -15.52 -5.35
N LEU A 415 -7.85 -16.67 -5.01
CA LEU A 415 -8.60 -17.80 -4.42
C LEU A 415 -9.27 -17.43 -3.09
N CYS A 416 -8.59 -16.68 -2.24
CA CYS A 416 -9.12 -16.24 -0.95
C CYS A 416 -10.28 -15.25 -1.10
N GLU A 417 -10.24 -14.41 -2.12
CA GLU A 417 -11.31 -13.45 -2.43
C GLU A 417 -12.54 -14.13 -3.04
N ASP A 418 -12.33 -15.08 -3.95
CA ASP A 418 -13.40 -15.83 -4.61
C ASP A 418 -14.15 -16.75 -3.64
N ASP A 419 -13.45 -17.29 -2.65
CA ASP A 419 -13.99 -18.24 -1.67
C ASP A 419 -13.36 -18.02 -0.29
N ALA A 420 -14.03 -17.22 0.53
CA ALA A 420 -13.54 -16.87 1.88
C ALA A 420 -13.34 -18.10 2.79
N ILE A 421 -14.10 -19.17 2.58
CA ILE A 421 -13.94 -20.41 3.36
C ILE A 421 -12.65 -21.13 2.93
N LEU A 422 -12.43 -21.25 1.63
CA LEU A 422 -11.19 -21.78 1.09
C LEU A 422 -9.98 -20.94 1.54
N GLY A 423 -10.08 -19.62 1.40
CA GLY A 423 -9.03 -18.68 1.81
C GLY A 423 -8.67 -18.81 3.29
N THR A 424 -9.67 -18.85 4.18
CA THR A 424 -9.46 -19.04 5.61
C THR A 424 -8.74 -20.36 5.91
N ARG A 425 -9.15 -21.45 5.29
CA ARG A 425 -8.51 -22.76 5.47
C ARG A 425 -7.06 -22.79 4.95
N LEU A 426 -6.82 -22.23 3.77
CA LEU A 426 -5.47 -22.13 3.21
C LEU A 426 -4.53 -21.35 4.14
N LEU A 427 -4.93 -20.16 4.57
CA LEU A 427 -4.13 -19.34 5.47
C LEU A 427 -3.92 -20.02 6.83
N TRP A 428 -4.95 -20.70 7.36
CA TRP A 428 -4.83 -21.49 8.57
C TRP A 428 -3.81 -22.62 8.41
N ASN A 429 -3.86 -23.37 7.33
CA ASN A 429 -2.94 -24.48 7.06
C ASN A 429 -1.49 -23.99 6.92
N VAL A 430 -1.27 -22.87 6.23
CA VAL A 430 0.06 -22.22 6.15
C VAL A 430 0.54 -21.81 7.56
N ALA A 431 -0.32 -21.20 8.37
CA ALA A 431 0.01 -20.81 9.74
C ALA A 431 0.35 -22.01 10.64
N VAL A 432 -0.37 -23.13 10.49
CA VAL A 432 -0.08 -24.39 11.21
C VAL A 432 1.28 -24.94 10.80
N ALA A 433 1.60 -25.00 9.50
CA ALA A 433 2.89 -25.46 9.00
C ALA A 433 4.05 -24.59 9.55
N MET A 434 3.88 -23.26 9.55
CA MET A 434 4.84 -22.31 10.13
C MET A 434 5.02 -22.56 11.65
N SER A 435 3.93 -22.75 12.39
CA SER A 435 3.97 -23.00 13.84
C SER A 435 4.72 -24.30 14.16
N GLN A 436 4.51 -25.36 13.39
CA GLN A 436 5.23 -26.63 13.56
C GLN A 436 6.73 -26.46 13.30
N ARG A 437 7.10 -25.69 12.28
CA ARG A 437 8.49 -25.38 11.96
C ARG A 437 9.17 -24.57 13.06
N VAL A 438 8.52 -23.55 13.58
CA VAL A 438 9.02 -22.74 14.71
C VAL A 438 9.24 -23.62 15.94
N ARG A 439 8.28 -24.49 16.29
CA ARG A 439 8.42 -25.43 17.42
C ARG A 439 9.60 -26.38 17.25
N PHE A 440 9.80 -26.88 16.02
CA PHE A 440 10.95 -27.75 15.72
C PHE A 440 12.28 -27.03 15.87
N ILE A 441 12.40 -25.80 15.37
CA ILE A 441 13.60 -24.97 15.53
C ILE A 441 13.88 -24.69 17.01
N LEU A 442 12.87 -24.31 17.79
CA LEU A 442 13.01 -24.07 19.23
C LEU A 442 13.48 -25.32 19.96
N TRP A 443 12.95 -26.50 19.62
CA TRP A 443 13.39 -27.75 20.20
C TRP A 443 14.86 -28.09 19.83
N GLN A 444 15.28 -27.84 18.59
CA GLN A 444 16.69 -28.00 18.18
C GLN A 444 17.63 -27.07 18.98
N LEU A 445 17.25 -25.80 19.15
CA LEU A 445 18.02 -24.84 19.94
C LEU A 445 18.16 -25.27 21.39
N GLN A 446 17.08 -25.74 22.03
CA GLN A 446 17.11 -26.27 23.40
C GLN A 446 18.04 -27.45 23.51
N ARG A 447 18.02 -28.42 22.58
CA ARG A 447 18.95 -29.55 22.58
C ARG A 447 20.42 -29.14 22.39
N ALA A 448 20.68 -28.16 21.53
CA ALA A 448 22.03 -27.64 21.32
C ALA A 448 22.57 -26.98 22.58
N SER A 449 21.76 -26.16 23.27
CA SER A 449 22.11 -25.51 24.53
C SER A 449 22.37 -26.51 25.66
N GLN A 450 21.56 -27.58 25.75
CA GLN A 450 21.77 -28.65 26.74
C GLN A 450 23.10 -29.40 26.51
N LYS A 451 23.47 -29.67 25.25
CA LYS A 451 24.76 -30.32 24.93
C LYS A 451 25.95 -29.46 25.30
N GLN A 452 25.88 -28.13 25.10
CA GLN A 452 26.94 -27.21 25.50
C GLN A 452 27.09 -27.12 27.01
N SER A 453 26.00 -27.07 27.77
CA SER A 453 26.06 -27.06 29.24
C SER A 453 26.61 -28.37 29.82
N THR A 454 26.34 -29.53 29.22
CA THR A 454 26.87 -30.82 29.65
C THR A 454 28.38 -30.95 29.38
N GLN A 455 28.88 -30.35 28.27
CA GLN A 455 30.30 -30.32 27.95
C GLN A 455 31.10 -29.40 28.90
N LEU A 456 30.50 -28.30 29.38
CA LEU A 456 31.11 -27.35 30.30
C LEU A 456 31.16 -27.87 31.76
N THR A 457 30.33 -28.86 32.11
CA THR A 457 30.29 -29.49 33.46
C THR A 457 31.12 -30.79 33.55
N SER A 458 31.61 -31.30 32.43
CA SER A 458 32.42 -32.54 32.35
C SER A 458 33.88 -32.28 31.98
N GLY A 459 34.33 -31.04 31.87
CA GLY A 459 35.72 -30.60 31.74
C GLY A 459 36.17 -29.82 32.97
#